data_aa682508a4d982bb005605fc8910a8a2
#
_entry.id   aa682508a4d982bb005605fc8910a8a2
#
_cell.length_a   1.000
_cell.length_b   1.000
_cell.length_c   1.000
_cell.angle_alpha   90.00
_cell.angle_beta   90.00
_cell.angle_gamma   90.00
#
_symmetry.space_group_name_H-M   'P 1'
#
loop_
_entity.id
_entity.type
_entity.pdbx_description
1 polymer ?
#
loop_
_entity_poly.entity_id
_entity_poly.type
_entity_poly.pdbx_seq_one_letter_code
_entity_poly.pdbx_strand_id
1 'polypeptide(L)'
;DDQVYESIMNNYSDLANEWISHQWNWMNNVYWAFNDHYKYMIIISLIEKTLQFYDQMNIQQSYEEYYSKSYVQIDKFSITELCEKLDLPKETIRRKVLELEKEGVIKRNQKKIIIDNKAFAFVKPQNQIKLSSKYILLVAEALYKDKLFSKRIDLKTIENLIKKKFTLCWRWFYRMQIPLIIGYHKFMQDLSTFHVWGTICMNQSLNVTKNLKNIETKKLPLDHGAASKILIDNVGSTSGISAMSISDMTLIPRATVIRLSLIHISEPTRPAI
;
A
#
# COMPACT_ATOMS: atom_id res chain seq x y z
N ASP A 1 8.84 -20.28 -9.64
CA ASP A 1 8.09 -19.48 -8.64
C ASP A 1 8.51 -19.87 -7.21
N ASP A 2 8.68 -21.16 -6.90
CA ASP A 2 9.02 -21.64 -5.54
C ASP A 2 10.38 -21.13 -5.08
N GLN A 3 11.41 -21.16 -5.93
CA GLN A 3 12.75 -20.65 -5.61
C GLN A 3 12.75 -19.15 -5.29
N VAL A 4 11.93 -18.36 -5.99
CA VAL A 4 11.78 -16.91 -5.71
C VAL A 4 11.11 -16.71 -4.36
N TYR A 5 10.09 -17.49 -4.05
CA TYR A 5 9.42 -17.46 -2.74
C TYR A 5 10.39 -17.85 -1.62
N GLU A 6 11.14 -18.94 -1.77
CA GLU A 6 12.15 -19.37 -0.80
C GLU A 6 13.22 -18.30 -0.58
N SER A 7 13.73 -17.68 -1.65
CA SER A 7 14.70 -16.58 -1.53
C SER A 7 14.13 -15.39 -0.74
N ILE A 8 12.90 -14.99 -1.01
CA ILE A 8 12.22 -13.90 -0.28
C ILE A 8 12.08 -14.28 1.20
N MET A 9 11.67 -15.51 1.51
CA MET A 9 11.50 -15.98 2.89
C MET A 9 12.84 -16.07 3.64
N ASN A 10 13.90 -16.53 2.99
CA ASN A 10 15.24 -16.61 3.59
C ASN A 10 15.84 -15.22 3.87
N ASN A 11 15.43 -14.18 3.11
CA ASN A 11 15.87 -12.81 3.29
C ASN A 11 14.79 -11.93 3.96
N TYR A 12 13.77 -12.54 4.59
CA TYR A 12 12.60 -11.82 5.12
C TYR A 12 12.98 -10.72 6.13
N SER A 13 13.95 -10.96 7.02
CA SER A 13 14.40 -9.98 8.01
C SER A 13 14.92 -8.67 7.39
N ASP A 14 15.60 -8.77 6.24
CA ASP A 14 16.11 -7.60 5.52
C ASP A 14 15.02 -6.89 4.72
N LEU A 15 14.04 -7.65 4.22
CA LEU A 15 12.96 -7.14 3.37
C LEU A 15 11.78 -6.58 4.17
N ALA A 16 11.50 -7.12 5.37
CA ALA A 16 10.29 -6.81 6.13
C ALA A 16 10.19 -5.33 6.53
N ASN A 17 11.27 -4.74 7.02
CA ASN A 17 11.29 -3.34 7.45
C ASN A 17 10.99 -2.38 6.29
N GLU A 18 11.58 -2.64 5.12
CA GLU A 18 11.33 -1.82 3.94
C GLU A 18 9.92 -2.06 3.38
N TRP A 19 9.40 -3.29 3.47
CA TRP A 19 8.01 -3.58 3.14
C TRP A 19 7.03 -2.81 4.02
N ILE A 20 7.23 -2.80 5.35
CA ILE A 20 6.41 -2.02 6.28
C ILE A 20 6.46 -0.53 5.93
N SER A 21 7.66 0.00 5.69
CA SER A 21 7.87 1.39 5.25
C SER A 21 7.17 1.69 3.93
N HIS A 22 7.28 0.80 2.95
CA HIS A 22 6.60 0.92 1.66
C HIS A 22 5.08 0.97 1.81
N GLN A 23 4.49 0.04 2.59
CA GLN A 23 3.05 -0.01 2.82
C GLN A 23 2.55 1.22 3.60
N TRP A 24 3.27 1.64 4.63
CA TRP A 24 2.92 2.83 5.41
C TRP A 24 2.92 4.11 4.54
N ASN A 25 3.97 4.32 3.74
CA ASN A 25 4.04 5.45 2.82
C ASN A 25 2.90 5.42 1.78
N TRP A 26 2.56 4.22 1.28
CA TRP A 26 1.46 4.06 0.36
C TRP A 26 0.13 4.44 1.02
N MET A 27 -0.15 3.98 2.25
CA MET A 27 -1.37 4.32 3.00
C MET A 27 -1.48 5.81 3.29
N ASN A 28 -0.38 6.49 3.62
CA ASN A 28 -0.36 7.95 3.73
C ASN A 28 -0.80 8.61 2.42
N ASN A 29 -0.21 8.23 1.29
CA ASN A 29 -0.59 8.77 -0.02
C ASN A 29 -2.06 8.49 -0.36
N VAL A 30 -2.57 7.31 -0.01
CA VAL A 30 -3.99 6.92 -0.16
C VAL A 30 -4.91 7.88 0.58
N TYR A 31 -4.60 8.13 1.85
CA TYR A 31 -5.43 9.00 2.68
C TYR A 31 -5.30 10.48 2.27
N TRP A 32 -4.08 10.95 2.04
CA TRP A 32 -3.82 12.35 1.68
C TRP A 32 -4.49 12.79 0.37
N ALA A 33 -4.66 11.86 -0.55
CA ALA A 33 -5.29 12.16 -1.84
C ALA A 33 -6.70 12.71 -1.71
N PHE A 34 -7.52 12.16 -0.79
CA PHE A 34 -8.94 12.49 -0.67
C PHE A 34 -9.39 12.69 0.78
N ASN A 35 -8.51 12.63 1.77
CA ASN A 35 -8.82 12.46 3.20
C ASN A 35 -9.78 11.29 3.45
N ASP A 36 -9.73 10.27 2.59
CA ASP A 36 -10.66 9.14 2.57
C ASP A 36 -10.04 7.94 1.83
N HIS A 37 -9.77 6.86 2.53
CA HIS A 37 -9.21 5.64 1.96
C HIS A 37 -10.13 5.02 0.90
N TYR A 38 -11.44 5.02 1.13
CA TYR A 38 -12.39 4.35 0.24
C TYR A 38 -12.57 5.08 -1.09
N LYS A 39 -12.53 6.42 -1.10
CA LYS A 39 -12.52 7.20 -2.35
C LYS A 39 -11.32 6.83 -3.21
N TYR A 40 -10.14 6.76 -2.59
CA TYR A 40 -8.93 6.34 -3.30
C TYR A 40 -9.05 4.91 -3.84
N MET A 41 -9.53 3.97 -3.02
CA MET A 41 -9.71 2.57 -3.44
C MET A 41 -10.67 2.44 -4.63
N ILE A 42 -11.73 3.23 -4.67
CA ILE A 42 -12.65 3.28 -5.82
C ILE A 42 -11.91 3.77 -7.07
N ILE A 43 -11.15 4.87 -6.98
CA ILE A 43 -10.43 5.43 -8.13
C ILE A 43 -9.39 4.45 -8.67
N ILE A 44 -8.55 3.86 -7.81
CA ILE A 44 -7.55 2.90 -8.30
C ILE A 44 -8.17 1.62 -8.85
N SER A 45 -9.32 1.19 -8.34
CA SER A 45 -10.06 0.05 -8.90
C SER A 45 -10.60 0.33 -10.30
N LEU A 46 -11.03 1.58 -10.54
CA LEU A 46 -11.44 2.03 -11.88
C LEU A 46 -10.24 2.15 -12.82
N ILE A 47 -9.12 2.68 -12.35
CA ILE A 47 -7.87 2.77 -13.14
C ILE A 47 -7.36 1.35 -13.45
N GLU A 48 -7.36 0.44 -12.49
CA GLU A 48 -6.92 -0.95 -12.70
C GLU A 48 -7.75 -1.64 -13.79
N LYS A 49 -9.06 -1.40 -13.85
CA LYS A 49 -9.94 -1.92 -14.91
C LYS A 49 -9.49 -1.41 -16.31
N THR A 50 -9.07 -0.15 -16.39
CA THR A 50 -8.51 0.40 -17.65
C THR A 50 -7.16 -0.24 -17.99
N LEU A 51 -6.29 -0.42 -17.00
CA LEU A 51 -4.99 -1.06 -17.21
C LEU A 51 -5.16 -2.53 -17.61
N GLN A 52 -6.16 -3.21 -17.08
CA GLN A 52 -6.53 -4.56 -17.48
C GLN A 52 -6.96 -4.62 -18.95
N PHE A 53 -7.80 -3.67 -19.38
CA PHE A 53 -8.20 -3.57 -20.78
C PHE A 53 -7.00 -3.33 -21.70
N TYR A 54 -6.08 -2.43 -21.32
CA TYR A 54 -4.85 -2.19 -22.09
C TYR A 54 -3.99 -3.44 -22.25
N ASP A 55 -3.83 -4.20 -21.19
CA ASP A 55 -3.07 -5.44 -21.22
C ASP A 55 -3.73 -6.50 -22.11
N GLN A 56 -5.05 -6.65 -22.04
CA GLN A 56 -5.81 -7.54 -22.93
C GLN A 56 -5.70 -7.18 -24.41
N MET A 57 -5.57 -5.88 -24.69
CA MET A 57 -5.40 -5.36 -26.06
C MET A 57 -3.94 -5.19 -26.49
N ASN A 58 -2.98 -5.67 -25.68
CA ASN A 58 -1.53 -5.48 -25.89
C ASN A 58 -1.11 -3.99 -26.04
N ILE A 59 -1.83 -3.08 -25.40
CA ILE A 59 -1.51 -1.66 -25.38
C ILE A 59 -0.54 -1.39 -24.23
N GLN A 60 0.71 -1.07 -24.54
CA GLN A 60 1.69 -0.62 -23.56
C GLN A 60 1.92 0.87 -23.71
N GLN A 61 1.87 1.60 -22.58
CA GLN A 61 2.15 3.02 -22.52
C GLN A 61 3.16 3.31 -21.42
N SER A 62 4.03 4.28 -21.71
CA SER A 62 4.92 4.87 -20.71
C SER A 62 4.12 5.71 -19.69
N TYR A 63 4.79 6.08 -18.63
CA TYR A 63 4.25 6.97 -17.61
C TYR A 63 3.80 8.32 -18.21
N GLU A 64 4.64 8.92 -19.05
CA GLU A 64 4.38 10.19 -19.72
C GLU A 64 3.18 10.09 -20.65
N GLU A 65 3.11 9.07 -21.50
CA GLU A 65 1.99 8.84 -22.42
C GLU A 65 0.67 8.62 -21.68
N TYR A 66 0.71 7.85 -20.58
CA TYR A 66 -0.50 7.60 -19.81
C TYR A 66 -1.04 8.88 -19.16
N TYR A 67 -0.17 9.69 -18.52
CA TYR A 67 -0.55 10.91 -17.83
C TYR A 67 -0.63 12.17 -18.70
N SER A 68 -0.32 12.09 -19.99
CA SER A 68 -0.59 13.15 -20.97
C SER A 68 -2.03 13.20 -21.44
N LYS A 69 -2.81 12.16 -21.15
CA LYS A 69 -4.23 12.11 -21.52
C LYS A 69 -5.04 13.12 -20.74
N SER A 70 -6.03 13.72 -21.40
CA SER A 70 -6.97 14.65 -20.76
C SER A 70 -7.96 13.95 -19.82
N TYR A 71 -8.26 12.69 -20.10
CA TYR A 71 -9.16 11.87 -19.27
C TYR A 71 -8.95 10.37 -19.53
N VAL A 72 -9.45 9.55 -18.60
CA VAL A 72 -9.62 8.11 -18.78
C VAL A 72 -11.10 7.79 -18.72
N GLN A 73 -11.59 7.05 -19.72
CA GLN A 73 -12.98 6.58 -19.77
C GLN A 73 -13.05 5.11 -19.42
N ILE A 74 -13.97 4.77 -18.55
CA ILE A 74 -14.31 3.40 -18.18
C ILE A 74 -15.70 3.10 -18.69
N ASP A 75 -15.79 2.18 -19.64
CA ASP A 75 -17.05 1.66 -20.14
C ASP A 75 -17.60 0.56 -19.20
N LYS A 76 -18.92 0.37 -19.23
CA LYS A 76 -19.63 -0.65 -18.45
C LYS A 76 -19.36 -0.55 -16.93
N PHE A 77 -19.42 0.67 -16.39
CA PHE A 77 -19.33 0.89 -14.95
C PHE A 77 -20.51 0.25 -14.21
N SER A 78 -20.20 -0.44 -13.11
CA SER A 78 -21.19 -1.05 -12.23
C SER A 78 -20.85 -0.83 -10.76
N ILE A 79 -21.79 -0.31 -9.99
CA ILE A 79 -21.68 -0.22 -8.52
C ILE A 79 -21.53 -1.60 -7.91
N THR A 80 -22.28 -2.60 -8.41
CA THR A 80 -22.23 -3.98 -7.91
C THR A 80 -20.82 -4.57 -8.08
N GLU A 81 -20.21 -4.37 -9.26
CA GLU A 81 -18.84 -4.83 -9.52
C GLU A 81 -17.82 -4.20 -8.52
N LEU A 82 -17.97 -2.92 -8.20
CA LEU A 82 -17.14 -2.27 -7.18
C LEU A 82 -17.39 -2.82 -5.78
N CYS A 83 -18.65 -3.12 -5.42
CA CYS A 83 -18.97 -3.72 -4.13
C CYS A 83 -18.30 -5.09 -3.97
N GLU A 84 -18.41 -5.93 -4.98
CA GLU A 84 -17.79 -7.25 -5.00
C GLU A 84 -16.26 -7.15 -4.94
N LYS A 85 -15.69 -6.26 -5.76
CA LYS A 85 -14.24 -6.08 -5.84
C LYS A 85 -13.63 -5.53 -4.55
N LEU A 86 -14.29 -4.56 -3.90
CA LEU A 86 -13.78 -3.88 -2.71
C LEU A 86 -14.29 -4.47 -1.40
N ASP A 87 -15.23 -5.42 -1.47
CA ASP A 87 -15.90 -6.01 -0.31
C ASP A 87 -16.53 -4.94 0.61
N LEU A 88 -17.23 -3.98 -0.01
CA LEU A 88 -17.87 -2.87 0.67
C LEU A 88 -19.38 -2.85 0.43
N PRO A 89 -20.17 -2.40 1.43
CA PRO A 89 -21.61 -2.25 1.28
C PRO A 89 -21.98 -1.32 0.13
N LYS A 90 -23.01 -1.68 -0.61
CA LYS A 90 -23.51 -0.93 -1.78
C LYS A 90 -23.75 0.55 -1.48
N GLU A 91 -24.31 0.85 -0.32
CA GLU A 91 -24.60 2.22 0.08
C GLU A 91 -23.33 3.04 0.33
N THR A 92 -22.29 2.42 0.91
CA THR A 92 -20.97 3.03 1.07
C THR A 92 -20.37 3.39 -0.29
N ILE A 93 -20.35 2.45 -1.23
CA ILE A 93 -19.85 2.69 -2.59
C ILE A 93 -20.65 3.80 -3.29
N ARG A 94 -22.00 3.75 -3.23
CA ARG A 94 -22.85 4.77 -3.85
C ARG A 94 -22.56 6.17 -3.31
N ARG A 95 -22.50 6.30 -1.99
CA ARG A 95 -22.18 7.57 -1.33
C ARG A 95 -20.79 8.09 -1.74
N LYS A 96 -19.76 7.24 -1.73
CA LYS A 96 -18.40 7.66 -2.10
C LYS A 96 -18.27 8.02 -3.58
N VAL A 97 -18.97 7.32 -4.47
CA VAL A 97 -19.04 7.67 -5.89
C VAL A 97 -19.73 9.02 -6.09
N LEU A 98 -20.81 9.31 -5.36
CA LEU A 98 -21.49 10.60 -5.39
C LEU A 98 -20.62 11.75 -4.85
N GLU A 99 -19.86 11.49 -3.78
CA GLU A 99 -18.90 12.47 -3.23
C GLU A 99 -17.81 12.80 -4.28
N LEU A 100 -17.19 11.78 -4.90
CA LEU A 100 -16.19 11.96 -5.96
C LEU A 100 -16.76 12.72 -7.19
N GLU A 101 -18.01 12.50 -7.51
CA GLU A 101 -18.69 13.21 -8.60
C GLU A 101 -18.92 14.69 -8.25
N LYS A 102 -19.37 14.99 -7.02
CA LYS A 102 -19.53 16.37 -6.51
C LYS A 102 -18.20 17.12 -6.44
N GLU A 103 -17.10 16.43 -6.11
CA GLU A 103 -15.75 16.98 -6.08
C GLU A 103 -15.15 17.16 -7.49
N GLY A 104 -15.85 16.74 -8.54
CA GLY A 104 -15.38 16.85 -9.91
C GLY A 104 -14.27 15.89 -10.30
N VAL A 105 -13.98 14.90 -9.45
CA VAL A 105 -12.95 13.87 -9.68
C VAL A 105 -13.37 12.90 -10.77
N ILE A 106 -14.67 12.56 -10.78
CA ILE A 106 -15.29 11.71 -11.79
C ILE A 106 -16.53 12.36 -12.36
N LYS A 107 -16.89 11.95 -13.59
CA LYS A 107 -18.17 12.28 -14.23
C LYS A 107 -18.84 11.01 -14.68
N ARG A 108 -20.12 10.84 -14.36
CA ARG A 108 -20.91 9.70 -14.83
C ARG A 108 -21.79 10.09 -16.00
N ASN A 109 -21.81 9.22 -17.00
CA ASN A 109 -22.75 9.32 -18.12
C ASN A 109 -23.30 7.92 -18.40
N GLN A 110 -24.54 7.66 -17.96
CA GLN A 110 -25.17 6.33 -18.02
C GLN A 110 -24.31 5.24 -17.37
N LYS A 111 -23.78 4.30 -18.17
CA LYS A 111 -22.92 3.19 -17.73
C LYS A 111 -21.42 3.49 -17.88
N LYS A 112 -21.05 4.74 -18.13
CA LYS A 112 -19.65 5.17 -18.30
C LYS A 112 -19.22 6.04 -17.13
N ILE A 113 -17.94 5.92 -16.76
CA ILE A 113 -17.26 6.86 -15.87
C ILE A 113 -16.11 7.48 -16.63
N ILE A 114 -15.97 8.78 -16.48
CA ILE A 114 -14.83 9.55 -16.95
C ILE A 114 -14.08 10.04 -15.72
N ILE A 115 -12.79 9.73 -15.65
CA ILE A 115 -11.85 10.29 -14.68
C ILE A 115 -11.07 11.38 -15.40
N ASP A 116 -11.25 12.62 -14.94
CA ASP A 116 -10.57 13.80 -15.50
C ASP A 116 -9.08 13.82 -15.12
N ASN A 117 -8.23 14.44 -15.95
CA ASN A 117 -6.81 14.57 -15.64
C ASN A 117 -6.52 15.37 -14.36
N LYS A 118 -7.44 16.22 -13.92
CA LYS A 118 -7.34 16.89 -12.62
C LYS A 118 -7.36 15.88 -11.46
N ALA A 119 -8.13 14.80 -11.60
CA ALA A 119 -8.13 13.70 -10.66
C ALA A 119 -6.79 12.93 -10.65
N PHE A 120 -6.07 12.90 -11.78
CA PHE A 120 -4.75 12.28 -11.84
C PHE A 120 -3.72 12.94 -10.94
N ALA A 121 -3.86 14.25 -10.65
CA ALA A 121 -2.98 14.93 -9.70
C ALA A 121 -3.00 14.26 -8.31
N PHE A 122 -4.14 13.74 -7.88
CA PHE A 122 -4.31 13.06 -6.58
C PHE A 122 -3.79 11.63 -6.57
N VAL A 123 -3.79 10.94 -7.71
CA VAL A 123 -3.41 9.52 -7.79
C VAL A 123 -2.13 9.28 -8.59
N LYS A 124 -1.43 10.34 -8.99
CA LYS A 124 -0.20 10.26 -9.79
C LYS A 124 0.95 9.67 -8.95
N PRO A 125 1.49 8.49 -9.32
CA PRO A 125 2.31 7.71 -8.40
C PRO A 125 3.81 8.03 -8.45
N GLN A 126 4.22 9.29 -8.64
CA GLN A 126 5.65 9.63 -8.77
C GLN A 126 6.49 9.17 -7.57
N ASN A 127 6.05 9.49 -6.35
CA ASN A 127 6.75 9.06 -5.14
C ASN A 127 6.62 7.54 -4.96
N GLN A 128 5.49 6.97 -5.31
CA GLN A 128 5.26 5.53 -5.18
C GLN A 128 6.15 4.73 -6.13
N ILE A 129 6.42 5.23 -7.35
CA ILE A 129 7.39 4.59 -8.26
C ILE A 129 8.76 4.49 -7.61
N LYS A 130 9.25 5.58 -6.99
CA LYS A 130 10.55 5.58 -6.29
C LYS A 130 10.58 4.60 -5.11
N LEU A 131 9.53 4.59 -4.29
CA LEU A 131 9.42 3.69 -3.13
C LEU A 131 9.34 2.22 -3.57
N SER A 132 8.52 1.93 -4.58
CA SER A 132 8.42 0.58 -5.14
C SER A 132 9.73 0.14 -5.78
N SER A 133 10.44 1.03 -6.48
CA SER A 133 11.74 0.71 -7.09
C SER A 133 12.80 0.37 -6.04
N LYS A 134 12.82 1.07 -4.89
CA LYS A 134 13.72 0.74 -3.77
C LYS A 134 13.44 -0.66 -3.21
N TYR A 135 12.17 -0.97 -2.97
CA TYR A 135 11.79 -2.30 -2.48
C TYR A 135 12.11 -3.39 -3.50
N ILE A 136 11.81 -3.18 -4.78
CA ILE A 136 12.17 -4.12 -5.87
C ILE A 136 13.67 -4.31 -5.97
N LEU A 137 14.48 -3.26 -5.75
CA LEU A 137 15.94 -3.37 -5.74
C LEU A 137 16.41 -4.32 -4.64
N LEU A 138 15.88 -4.22 -3.42
CA LEU A 138 16.23 -5.13 -2.32
C LEU A 138 15.85 -6.58 -2.62
N VAL A 139 14.67 -6.80 -3.18
CA VAL A 139 14.26 -8.14 -3.64
C VAL A 139 15.20 -8.64 -4.73
N ALA A 140 15.56 -7.80 -5.72
CA ALA A 140 16.48 -8.17 -6.79
C ALA A 140 17.87 -8.49 -6.27
N GLU A 141 18.36 -7.80 -5.24
CA GLU A 141 19.64 -8.09 -4.59
C GLU A 141 19.60 -9.42 -3.82
N ALA A 142 18.49 -9.73 -3.14
CA ALA A 142 18.31 -11.03 -2.50
C ALA A 142 18.35 -12.16 -3.55
N LEU A 143 17.58 -12.03 -4.63
CA LEU A 143 17.57 -13.00 -5.74
C LEU A 143 18.92 -13.15 -6.43
N TYR A 144 19.70 -12.06 -6.52
CA TYR A 144 21.06 -12.12 -7.06
C TYR A 144 22.03 -12.87 -6.13
N LYS A 145 21.94 -12.64 -4.81
CA LYS A 145 22.73 -13.39 -3.81
C LYS A 145 22.45 -14.89 -3.88
N ASP A 146 21.20 -15.25 -4.08
CA ASP A 146 20.75 -16.64 -4.20
C ASP A 146 20.92 -17.22 -5.63
N LYS A 147 21.64 -16.50 -6.50
CA LYS A 147 21.96 -16.90 -7.88
C LYS A 147 20.75 -17.14 -8.79
N LEU A 148 19.61 -16.59 -8.46
CA LEU A 148 18.38 -16.62 -9.28
C LEU A 148 18.41 -15.54 -10.37
N PHE A 149 19.21 -14.49 -10.19
CA PHE A 149 19.53 -13.49 -11.21
C PHE A 149 21.00 -13.58 -11.61
N SER A 150 21.27 -13.48 -12.90
CA SER A 150 22.63 -13.53 -13.45
C SER A 150 23.37 -12.18 -13.36
N LYS A 151 22.66 -11.07 -13.20
CA LYS A 151 23.21 -9.70 -13.17
C LYS A 151 22.57 -8.88 -12.08
N ARG A 152 23.35 -8.00 -11.46
CA ARG A 152 22.83 -6.96 -10.59
C ARG A 152 22.09 -5.91 -11.40
N ILE A 153 20.99 -5.40 -10.85
CA ILE A 153 20.17 -4.33 -11.43
C ILE A 153 20.30 -3.12 -10.52
N ASP A 154 20.50 -1.93 -11.08
CA ASP A 154 20.55 -0.69 -10.31
C ASP A 154 19.16 -0.03 -10.21
N LEU A 155 19.02 0.88 -9.24
CA LEU A 155 17.77 1.58 -8.95
C LEU A 155 17.24 2.35 -10.17
N LYS A 156 18.12 3.04 -10.90
CA LYS A 156 17.75 3.85 -12.06
C LYS A 156 17.20 3.00 -13.19
N THR A 157 17.78 1.82 -13.38
CA THR A 157 17.30 0.83 -14.37
C THR A 157 15.89 0.36 -14.02
N ILE A 158 15.61 0.07 -12.74
CA ILE A 158 14.26 -0.32 -12.27
C ILE A 158 13.26 0.83 -12.48
N GLU A 159 13.58 2.03 -12.05
CA GLU A 159 12.71 3.21 -12.21
C GLU A 159 12.39 3.48 -13.69
N ASN A 160 13.41 3.42 -14.55
CA ASN A 160 13.23 3.62 -15.99
C ASN A 160 12.38 2.52 -16.62
N LEU A 161 12.55 1.27 -16.21
CA LEU A 161 11.75 0.16 -16.71
C LEU A 161 10.27 0.32 -16.31
N ILE A 162 10.00 0.66 -15.04
CA ILE A 162 8.63 0.92 -14.56
C ILE A 162 8.00 2.07 -15.34
N LYS A 163 8.72 3.18 -15.52
CA LYS A 163 8.21 4.32 -16.31
C LYS A 163 7.97 3.97 -17.76
N LYS A 164 8.91 3.27 -18.40
CA LYS A 164 8.80 2.88 -19.81
C LYS A 164 7.64 1.91 -20.07
N LYS A 165 7.40 0.96 -19.14
CA LYS A 165 6.33 -0.04 -19.22
C LYS A 165 5.24 0.21 -18.19
N PHE A 166 4.88 1.48 -17.99
CA PHE A 166 4.07 1.92 -16.86
C PHE A 166 2.75 1.17 -16.76
N THR A 167 1.96 1.08 -17.83
CA THR A 167 0.63 0.44 -17.76
C THR A 167 0.69 -1.02 -17.35
N LEU A 168 1.72 -1.76 -17.81
CA LEU A 168 1.94 -3.15 -17.41
C LEU A 168 2.37 -3.26 -15.94
N CYS A 169 3.43 -2.53 -15.56
CA CYS A 169 3.98 -2.60 -14.20
C CYS A 169 2.95 -2.12 -13.16
N TRP A 170 2.20 -1.07 -13.48
CA TRP A 170 1.21 -0.50 -12.56
C TRP A 170 -0.05 -1.36 -12.43
N ARG A 171 -0.41 -2.09 -13.49
CA ARG A 171 -1.44 -3.13 -13.40
C ARG A 171 -1.04 -4.22 -12.39
N TRP A 172 0.19 -4.74 -12.48
CA TRP A 172 0.68 -5.75 -11.54
C TRP A 172 0.74 -5.21 -10.11
N PHE A 173 1.17 -3.96 -9.94
CA PHE A 173 1.14 -3.30 -8.64
C PHE A 173 -0.27 -3.25 -8.05
N TYR A 174 -1.27 -2.82 -8.81
CA TYR A 174 -2.65 -2.77 -8.31
C TYR A 174 -3.26 -4.16 -8.09
N ARG A 175 -2.92 -5.15 -8.90
CA ARG A 175 -3.33 -6.55 -8.69
C ARG A 175 -2.81 -7.14 -7.38
N MET A 176 -1.67 -6.71 -6.91
CA MET A 176 -1.12 -7.06 -5.60
C MET A 176 -1.76 -6.19 -4.50
N GLN A 177 -1.78 -4.90 -4.68
CA GLN A 177 -2.09 -3.94 -3.63
C GLN A 177 -3.58 -3.90 -3.26
N ILE A 178 -4.49 -3.98 -4.24
CA ILE A 178 -5.94 -3.92 -3.97
C ILE A 178 -6.39 -5.12 -3.11
N PRO A 179 -6.12 -6.39 -3.44
CA PRO A 179 -6.49 -7.52 -2.60
C PRO A 179 -5.83 -7.49 -1.22
N LEU A 180 -4.57 -7.03 -1.13
CA LEU A 180 -3.87 -6.89 0.14
C LEU A 180 -4.61 -5.94 1.09
N ILE A 181 -5.02 -4.76 0.60
CA ILE A 181 -5.74 -3.78 1.41
C ILE A 181 -7.15 -4.26 1.76
N ILE A 182 -7.83 -4.98 0.87
CA ILE A 182 -9.11 -5.61 1.19
C ILE A 182 -8.93 -6.65 2.31
N GLY A 183 -7.85 -7.43 2.28
CA GLY A 183 -7.51 -8.36 3.37
C GLY A 183 -7.34 -7.64 4.71
N TYR A 184 -6.61 -6.53 4.74
CA TYR A 184 -6.46 -5.70 5.94
C TYR A 184 -7.77 -5.05 6.37
N HIS A 185 -8.61 -4.61 5.42
CA HIS A 185 -9.94 -4.10 5.73
C HIS A 185 -10.80 -5.16 6.43
N LYS A 186 -10.81 -6.39 5.93
CA LYS A 186 -11.54 -7.51 6.55
C LYS A 186 -11.04 -7.81 7.96
N PHE A 187 -9.72 -7.80 8.16
CA PHE A 187 -9.11 -8.08 9.45
C PHE A 187 -9.35 -6.96 10.47
N MET A 188 -9.15 -5.70 10.07
CA MET A 188 -9.25 -4.54 10.97
C MET A 188 -10.65 -3.89 11.00
N GLN A 189 -11.58 -4.33 10.12
CA GLN A 189 -12.94 -3.79 9.97
C GLN A 189 -12.98 -2.33 9.47
N ASP A 190 -11.85 -1.63 9.44
CA ASP A 190 -11.73 -0.23 9.00
C ASP A 190 -10.30 0.08 8.52
N LEU A 191 -10.17 0.79 7.39
CA LEU A 191 -8.88 1.18 6.83
C LEU A 191 -8.17 2.28 7.62
N SER A 192 -8.91 3.11 8.37
CA SER A 192 -8.28 4.10 9.25
C SER A 192 -7.62 3.42 10.45
N THR A 193 -8.25 2.36 10.97
CA THR A 193 -7.66 1.50 12.00
C THR A 193 -6.37 0.84 11.50
N PHE A 194 -6.40 0.27 10.30
CA PHE A 194 -5.20 -0.30 9.68
C PHE A 194 -4.09 0.75 9.51
N HIS A 195 -4.43 1.97 9.08
CA HIS A 195 -3.47 3.05 8.86
C HIS A 195 -2.82 3.52 10.18
N VAL A 196 -3.62 3.70 11.24
CA VAL A 196 -3.13 4.03 12.59
C VAL A 196 -2.23 2.92 13.13
N TRP A 197 -2.68 1.66 13.02
CA TRP A 197 -1.90 0.49 13.43
C TRP A 197 -0.57 0.39 12.65
N GLY A 198 -0.60 0.57 11.33
CA GLY A 198 0.60 0.58 10.48
C GLY A 198 1.60 1.67 10.88
N THR A 199 1.11 2.83 11.33
CA THR A 199 1.96 3.92 11.84
C THR A 199 2.65 3.51 13.15
N ILE A 200 1.94 2.82 14.04
CA ILE A 200 2.51 2.27 15.29
C ILE A 200 3.57 1.23 14.95
N CYS A 201 3.28 0.29 14.05
CA CYS A 201 4.22 -0.74 13.60
C CYS A 201 5.48 -0.12 12.96
N MET A 202 5.32 0.92 12.13
CA MET A 202 6.43 1.64 11.52
C MET A 202 7.33 2.29 12.58
N ASN A 203 6.73 2.97 13.57
CA ASN A 203 7.48 3.56 14.68
C ASN A 203 8.25 2.49 15.48
N GLN A 204 7.61 1.36 15.79
CA GLN A 204 8.26 0.25 16.49
C GLN A 204 9.40 -0.35 15.67
N SER A 205 9.19 -0.57 14.37
CA SER A 205 10.23 -1.07 13.46
C SER A 205 11.46 -0.17 13.45
N LEU A 206 11.28 1.14 13.38
CA LEU A 206 12.38 2.11 13.44
C LEU A 206 13.12 2.08 14.78
N ASN A 207 12.38 1.99 15.90
CA ASN A 207 12.96 1.91 17.23
C ASN A 207 13.76 0.62 17.43
N VAL A 208 13.21 -0.52 17.02
CA VAL A 208 13.90 -1.82 17.06
C VAL A 208 15.16 -1.78 16.21
N THR A 209 15.09 -1.29 14.97
CA THR A 209 16.26 -1.18 14.08
C THR A 209 17.35 -0.28 14.66
N LYS A 210 16.97 0.84 15.32
CA LYS A 210 17.90 1.73 16.00
C LYS A 210 18.57 1.06 17.18
N ASN A 211 17.82 0.33 17.98
CA ASN A 211 18.35 -0.36 19.16
C ASN A 211 19.21 -1.58 18.77
N LEU A 212 18.82 -2.33 17.74
CA LEU A 212 19.61 -3.46 17.24
C LEU A 212 20.96 -3.06 16.66
N LYS A 213 21.11 -1.84 16.11
CA LYS A 213 22.43 -1.33 15.68
C LYS A 213 23.42 -1.19 16.85
N ASN A 214 22.92 -1.08 18.06
CA ASN A 214 23.72 -0.99 19.29
C ASN A 214 24.00 -2.38 19.93
N ILE A 215 23.35 -3.43 19.42
CA ILE A 215 23.55 -4.80 19.88
C ILE A 215 24.33 -5.52 18.77
N GLU A 216 25.43 -6.18 19.12
CA GLU A 216 26.15 -7.03 18.18
C GLU A 216 25.23 -8.12 17.63
N THR A 217 24.62 -7.87 16.48
CA THR A 217 23.57 -8.69 15.84
C THR A 217 24.05 -10.06 15.35
N LYS A 218 25.28 -10.44 15.61
CA LYS A 218 25.88 -11.72 15.17
C LYS A 218 25.28 -12.97 15.82
N LYS A 219 24.31 -12.84 16.77
CA LYS A 219 23.79 -13.99 17.54
C LYS A 219 22.29 -13.90 17.84
N LEU A 220 21.45 -13.44 16.93
CA LEU A 220 20.01 -13.69 17.10
C LEU A 220 19.76 -15.18 16.85
N PRO A 221 19.16 -15.90 17.81
CA PRO A 221 18.82 -17.29 17.61
C PRO A 221 17.80 -17.44 16.48
N LEU A 222 17.92 -18.49 15.68
CA LEU A 222 16.95 -18.85 14.63
C LEU A 222 15.57 -19.24 15.20
N ASP A 223 15.46 -19.40 16.51
CA ASP A 223 14.19 -19.66 17.20
C ASP A 223 13.38 -18.35 17.35
N HIS A 224 12.20 -18.32 16.73
CA HIS A 224 11.27 -17.18 16.79
C HIS A 224 10.89 -16.77 18.21
N GLY A 225 10.79 -17.70 19.15
CA GLY A 225 10.47 -17.42 20.54
C GLY A 225 11.62 -16.69 21.26
N ALA A 226 12.86 -17.14 21.07
CA ALA A 226 14.03 -16.52 21.66
C ALA A 226 14.33 -15.16 21.02
N ALA A 227 14.18 -15.03 19.69
CA ALA A 227 14.29 -13.75 18.98
C ALA A 227 13.22 -12.74 19.45
N SER A 228 11.97 -13.18 19.61
CA SER A 228 10.88 -12.36 20.13
C SER A 228 11.14 -11.91 21.57
N LYS A 229 11.67 -12.76 22.42
CA LYS A 229 12.02 -12.43 23.81
C LYS A 229 13.13 -11.37 23.86
N ILE A 230 14.20 -11.53 23.06
CA ILE A 230 15.28 -10.55 22.95
C ILE A 230 14.74 -9.22 22.44
N LEU A 231 13.83 -9.23 21.45
CA LEU A 231 13.18 -8.03 20.95
C LEU A 231 12.31 -7.37 22.04
N ILE A 232 11.52 -8.13 22.78
CA ILE A 232 10.66 -7.62 23.85
C ILE A 232 11.51 -7.03 24.97
N ASP A 233 12.54 -7.71 25.42
CA ASP A 233 13.43 -7.27 26.52
C ASP A 233 14.20 -5.99 26.14
N ASN A 234 14.52 -5.81 24.85
CA ASN A 234 15.21 -4.60 24.36
C ASN A 234 14.25 -3.48 23.90
N VAL A 235 13.00 -3.81 23.56
CA VAL A 235 11.94 -2.86 23.19
C VAL A 235 11.25 -2.27 24.41
N GLY A 236 11.35 -2.90 25.57
CA GLY A 236 10.74 -2.43 26.85
C GLY A 236 11.14 -1.02 27.28
N SER A 237 12.16 -0.43 26.66
CA SER A 237 12.60 0.96 26.89
C SER A 237 12.16 1.94 25.76
N THR A 238 11.40 1.50 24.75
CA THR A 238 10.96 2.38 23.66
C THR A 238 9.76 3.21 24.08
N SER A 239 9.86 4.53 23.90
CA SER A 239 8.72 5.43 24.06
C SER A 239 7.64 5.12 23.03
N GLY A 240 6.40 4.97 23.46
CA GLY A 240 5.25 4.86 22.56
C GLY A 240 5.12 6.11 21.67
N ILE A 241 4.43 5.98 20.57
CA ILE A 241 4.08 7.13 19.72
C ILE A 241 2.79 7.78 20.25
N SER A 242 2.76 9.12 20.34
CA SER A 242 1.57 9.83 20.81
C SER A 242 0.49 9.91 19.74
N ALA A 243 -0.78 10.04 20.15
CA ALA A 243 -1.89 10.26 19.22
C ALA A 243 -1.74 11.57 18.40
N MET A 244 -1.04 12.56 18.95
CA MET A 244 -0.70 13.78 18.21
C MET A 244 0.28 13.45 17.08
N SER A 245 1.37 12.76 17.38
CA SER A 245 2.38 12.36 16.39
C SER A 245 1.77 11.49 15.27
N ILE A 246 0.88 10.54 15.63
CA ILE A 246 0.16 9.74 14.63
C ILE A 246 -0.71 10.64 13.73
N SER A 247 -1.44 11.60 14.34
CA SER A 247 -2.27 12.54 13.59
C SER A 247 -1.43 13.41 12.63
N ASP A 248 -0.28 13.91 13.08
CA ASP A 248 0.61 14.73 12.26
C ASP A 248 1.20 13.92 11.08
N MET A 249 1.54 12.65 11.31
CA MET A 249 2.13 11.77 10.30
C MET A 249 1.11 11.27 9.28
N THR A 250 -0.15 11.08 9.66
CA THR A 250 -1.19 10.44 8.82
C THR A 250 -2.21 11.44 8.28
N LEU A 251 -2.30 12.63 8.87
CA LEU A 251 -3.38 13.62 8.70
C LEU A 251 -4.77 13.12 9.15
N ILE A 252 -4.86 11.95 9.77
CA ILE A 252 -6.10 11.48 10.40
C ILE A 252 -6.36 12.36 11.63
N PRO A 253 -7.58 12.92 11.79
CA PRO A 253 -7.89 13.79 12.93
C PRO A 253 -7.55 13.13 14.27
N ARG A 254 -6.90 13.88 15.17
CA ARG A 254 -6.45 13.37 16.49
C ARG A 254 -7.57 12.69 17.29
N ALA A 255 -8.77 13.25 17.28
CA ALA A 255 -9.93 12.63 17.96
C ALA A 255 -10.23 11.23 17.40
N THR A 256 -10.11 11.04 16.08
CA THR A 256 -10.27 9.75 15.43
C THR A 256 -9.15 8.80 15.84
N VAL A 257 -7.89 9.25 15.87
CA VAL A 257 -6.75 8.43 16.32
C VAL A 257 -6.96 7.95 17.76
N ILE A 258 -7.36 8.84 18.68
CA ILE A 258 -7.64 8.47 20.08
C ILE A 258 -8.75 7.42 20.15
N ARG A 259 -9.87 7.65 19.44
CA ARG A 259 -10.99 6.69 19.42
C ARG A 259 -10.57 5.32 18.92
N LEU A 260 -9.82 5.25 17.82
CA LEU A 260 -9.35 3.99 17.24
C LEU A 260 -8.36 3.28 18.15
N SER A 261 -7.45 4.01 18.80
CA SER A 261 -6.50 3.44 19.76
C SER A 261 -7.20 2.85 20.99
N LEU A 262 -8.24 3.49 21.50
CA LEU A 262 -8.99 2.98 22.65
C LEU A 262 -9.82 1.74 22.31
N ILE A 263 -10.48 1.72 21.15
CA ILE A 263 -11.42 0.64 20.78
C ILE A 263 -10.67 -0.62 20.33
N HIS A 264 -9.59 -0.47 19.55
CA HIS A 264 -8.95 -1.61 18.87
C HIS A 264 -7.61 -2.04 19.48
N ILE A 265 -6.94 -1.20 20.25
CA ILE A 265 -5.61 -1.48 20.80
C ILE A 265 -5.70 -1.85 22.29
N SER A 266 -6.65 -1.29 23.03
CA SER A 266 -6.85 -1.58 24.46
C SER A 266 -7.80 -2.74 24.73
N GLU A 267 -8.70 -3.08 23.81
CA GLU A 267 -9.53 -4.28 23.89
C GLU A 267 -9.05 -5.28 22.81
N PRO A 268 -8.45 -6.41 23.22
CA PRO A 268 -8.21 -7.50 22.26
C PRO A 268 -9.56 -7.93 21.72
N THR A 269 -9.72 -7.78 20.39
CA THR A 269 -10.92 -8.20 19.68
C THR A 269 -11.32 -9.59 20.12
N ARG A 270 -12.50 -9.74 20.73
CA ARG A 270 -13.11 -11.05 20.96
C ARG A 270 -13.19 -11.73 19.58
N PRO A 271 -12.64 -12.93 19.40
CA PRO A 271 -12.85 -13.67 18.18
C PRO A 271 -14.35 -13.77 17.96
N ALA A 272 -14.82 -13.36 16.79
CA ALA A 272 -16.17 -13.63 16.37
C ALA A 272 -16.31 -15.16 16.33
N ILE A 273 -17.13 -15.70 17.24
CA ILE A 273 -17.53 -17.09 17.28
C ILE A 273 -18.42 -17.38 16.09
#